data_7e47346addcd8d59c6976d1c5f123e98
#
_entry.id   7e47346addcd8d59c6976d1c5f123e98
#
_cell.length_a   1.000
_cell.length_b   1.000
_cell.length_c   1.000
_cell.angle_alpha   90.00
_cell.angle_beta   90.00
_cell.angle_gamma   90.00
#
_symmetry.space_group_name_H-M   'P 1'
#
loop_
_entity.id
_entity.type
_entity.pdbx_description
1 polymer ?
#
loop_
_entity_poly.entity_id
_entity_poly.type
_entity_poly.pdbx_seq_one_letter_code
_entity_poly.pdbx_strand_id
1 'polypeptide(L)'
;MSLRTRFLASLPIISVVVLACSGDARSSSSADLQSGGASQSGDASKPLKPTAPLPSDALMLQRVSIDDPGVIAAMPAMSVLVPMGWRGMGGVVATSGTCSEPYAVDWQATSPDGRSSVSIFPTEVWASSNTTGIGGCIPATFSSAREYLEAHVQRRFPDARIIEYRDRPDYAKSAAEYAQRTQQMASSMGLGMRVYADRGEVLFAYSRDGAGMRGMEGVSAVFFVSELANPMGGPPLRSATGTTVGTFAAYAPDGQLNPDIVEATRRSIVPNGPWLQQLFALQEQRGAVAAQGTRERAAIIVAGGAAATKSNIESFQRASGFDRATSGTGSSESYPGEATDDRIQRRSLEAIRGVDTYMDPVSNTPVQLDHTYGNAWRVNNQDAYILTKNPNFNPGQYGIEATQMKQIR
;
A
#
# COMPACT_ATOMS: atom_id res chain seq x y z
N MET A 1 12.37 -36.63 35.78
CA MET A 1 11.81 -35.29 35.56
C MET A 1 12.64 -34.59 34.51
N SER A 2 12.15 -34.61 33.28
CA SER A 2 12.88 -34.11 32.10
C SER A 2 12.29 -32.76 31.69
N LEU A 3 13.07 -31.67 31.84
CA LEU A 3 12.78 -30.36 31.31
C LEU A 3 12.94 -30.44 29.76
N ARG A 4 11.84 -30.58 29.01
CA ARG A 4 11.86 -30.44 27.57
C ARG A 4 11.59 -28.98 27.20
N THR A 5 12.60 -28.40 26.65
CA THR A 5 12.83 -27.10 26.09
C THR A 5 11.71 -26.64 25.16
N ARG A 6 11.14 -25.47 25.47
CA ARG A 6 10.16 -24.76 24.64
C ARG A 6 10.89 -24.13 23.44
N PHE A 7 10.82 -24.74 22.28
CA PHE A 7 11.10 -24.06 21.02
C PHE A 7 9.80 -23.41 20.50
N LEU A 8 9.56 -22.21 20.90
CA LEU A 8 8.67 -21.31 20.17
C LEU A 8 9.55 -20.47 19.23
N ALA A 9 9.68 -20.93 18.00
CA ALA A 9 10.18 -20.11 16.93
C ALA A 9 9.16 -19.00 16.68
N SER A 10 9.40 -17.82 17.26
CA SER A 10 8.78 -16.59 16.79
C SER A 10 9.35 -16.35 15.40
N LEU A 11 8.61 -16.78 14.37
CA LEU A 11 8.85 -16.33 13.00
C LEU A 11 8.72 -14.81 13.01
N PRO A 12 9.73 -14.08 12.51
CA PRO A 12 9.55 -12.67 12.29
C PRO A 12 8.42 -12.53 11.27
N ILE A 13 7.36 -11.86 11.63
CA ILE A 13 6.35 -11.37 10.71
C ILE A 13 7.10 -10.36 9.84
N ILE A 14 7.54 -10.79 8.66
CA ILE A 14 8.09 -9.88 7.65
C ILE A 14 6.86 -9.21 7.05
N SER A 15 6.43 -8.13 7.69
CA SER A 15 5.41 -7.24 7.14
C SER A 15 6.05 -6.45 6.02
N VAL A 16 5.98 -6.99 4.82
CA VAL A 16 6.31 -6.23 3.62
C VAL A 16 5.06 -5.43 3.27
N VAL A 17 5.08 -4.14 3.56
CA VAL A 17 4.16 -3.19 2.93
C VAL A 17 4.53 -3.15 1.45
N VAL A 18 3.92 -4.01 0.67
CA VAL A 18 3.95 -3.92 -0.78
C VAL A 18 2.98 -2.83 -1.17
N LEU A 19 3.41 -1.57 -1.03
CA LEU A 19 2.89 -0.54 -1.92
C LEU A 19 3.14 -1.05 -3.33
N ALA A 20 2.08 -1.22 -4.10
CA ALA A 20 2.09 -1.80 -5.44
C ALA A 20 2.92 -0.96 -6.43
N CYS A 21 4.23 -1.04 -6.33
CA CYS A 21 5.18 -0.48 -7.25
C CYS A 21 6.39 -1.41 -7.34
N SER A 22 6.21 -2.58 -7.96
CA SER A 22 7.34 -3.33 -8.50
C SER A 22 7.68 -2.75 -9.87
N GLY A 23 8.36 -1.62 -9.88
CA GLY A 23 9.20 -1.23 -10.99
C GLY A 23 10.63 -1.50 -10.56
N ASP A 24 11.32 -2.42 -11.20
CA ASP A 24 12.76 -2.57 -11.05
C ASP A 24 13.43 -1.23 -11.42
N ALA A 25 13.73 -0.42 -10.42
CA ALA A 25 14.60 0.73 -10.57
C ALA A 25 16.03 0.21 -10.69
N ARG A 26 16.42 -0.16 -11.92
CA ARG A 26 17.85 -0.26 -12.25
C ARG A 26 18.44 1.13 -12.22
N SER A 27 19.44 1.30 -11.37
CA SER A 27 20.29 2.46 -11.21
C SER A 27 20.80 2.97 -12.56
N SER A 28 20.34 4.14 -12.97
CA SER A 28 21.06 4.97 -13.91
C SER A 28 21.97 5.93 -13.13
N SER A 29 23.25 5.88 -13.48
CA SER A 29 24.38 6.60 -12.94
C SER A 29 24.15 8.09 -12.73
N SER A 30 24.66 8.54 -11.58
CA SER A 30 24.94 9.92 -11.19
C SER A 30 25.50 10.77 -12.33
N ALA A 31 24.75 11.82 -12.69
CA ALA A 31 25.31 13.02 -13.27
C ALA A 31 25.09 14.15 -12.25
N ASP A 32 26.19 14.78 -11.87
CA ASP A 32 26.26 15.96 -11.02
C ASP A 32 25.28 17.03 -11.45
N LEU A 33 24.34 17.39 -10.58
CA LEU A 33 23.62 18.65 -10.66
C LEU A 33 23.77 19.42 -9.38
N GLN A 34 24.57 20.47 -9.51
CA GLN A 34 24.87 21.49 -8.53
C GLN A 34 23.61 22.06 -7.86
N SER A 35 23.73 22.18 -6.57
CA SER A 35 22.87 22.95 -5.68
C SER A 35 22.74 24.41 -6.16
N GLY A 36 21.51 24.85 -6.33
CA GLY A 36 21.23 26.28 -6.52
C GLY A 36 19.75 26.51 -6.84
N GLY A 37 18.98 26.93 -5.87
CA GLY A 37 17.65 27.41 -6.14
C GLY A 37 16.75 27.39 -4.92
N ALA A 38 16.78 28.46 -4.14
CA ALA A 38 15.78 28.75 -3.13
C ALA A 38 14.40 28.61 -3.73
N SER A 39 13.58 27.78 -3.11
CA SER A 39 12.15 27.67 -3.40
C SER A 39 11.51 29.06 -3.21
N GLN A 40 11.28 29.74 -4.31
CA GLN A 40 10.33 30.87 -4.33
C GLN A 40 8.97 30.28 -3.97
N SER A 41 8.45 30.72 -2.84
CA SER A 41 7.03 30.60 -2.51
C SER A 41 6.24 31.25 -3.64
N GLY A 42 5.83 30.41 -4.61
CA GLY A 42 4.97 30.84 -5.70
C GLY A 42 3.71 31.46 -5.13
N ASP A 43 3.45 32.66 -5.60
CA ASP A 43 2.22 33.41 -5.44
C ASP A 43 1.03 32.44 -5.51
N ALA A 44 0.23 32.36 -4.45
CA ALA A 44 -0.89 31.43 -4.36
C ALA A 44 -1.89 31.83 -5.46
N SER A 45 -1.75 31.19 -6.61
CA SER A 45 -2.62 31.42 -7.75
C SER A 45 -4.07 31.23 -7.30
N LYS A 46 -4.87 32.25 -7.50
CA LYS A 46 -6.28 32.30 -7.15
C LYS A 46 -6.96 31.02 -7.67
N PRO A 47 -7.69 30.27 -6.83
CA PRO A 47 -8.28 29.00 -7.26
C PRO A 47 -9.14 29.22 -8.50
N LEU A 48 -8.85 28.45 -9.54
CA LEU A 48 -9.53 28.52 -10.83
C LEU A 48 -10.99 28.12 -10.61
N LYS A 49 -11.90 29.06 -10.83
CA LYS A 49 -13.33 28.79 -10.77
C LYS A 49 -13.87 28.80 -12.19
N PRO A 50 -14.38 27.65 -12.69
CA PRO A 50 -15.04 27.62 -14.00
C PRO A 50 -16.12 28.67 -14.11
N THR A 51 -16.27 29.29 -15.26
CA THR A 51 -17.31 30.28 -15.53
C THR A 51 -18.70 29.64 -15.69
N ALA A 52 -18.74 28.33 -15.97
CA ALA A 52 -19.95 27.51 -16.03
C ALA A 52 -19.69 26.12 -15.41
N PRO A 53 -20.73 25.42 -14.92
CA PRO A 53 -20.58 24.04 -14.45
C PRO A 53 -20.00 23.15 -15.54
N LEU A 54 -19.04 22.30 -15.16
CA LEU A 54 -18.50 21.30 -16.06
C LEU A 54 -19.57 20.24 -16.40
N PRO A 55 -19.50 19.59 -17.56
CA PRO A 55 -20.34 18.46 -17.88
C PRO A 55 -20.21 17.35 -16.84
N SER A 56 -21.26 16.56 -16.65
CA SER A 56 -21.29 15.47 -15.66
C SER A 56 -20.26 14.36 -15.90
N ASP A 57 -19.75 14.27 -17.12
CA ASP A 57 -18.72 13.32 -17.56
C ASP A 57 -17.29 13.89 -17.47
N ALA A 58 -17.12 15.12 -16.96
CA ALA A 58 -15.83 15.75 -16.76
C ALA A 58 -15.52 15.93 -15.28
N LEU A 59 -14.34 15.44 -14.86
CA LEU A 59 -13.80 15.61 -13.51
C LEU A 59 -12.63 16.59 -13.54
N MET A 60 -12.65 17.57 -12.64
CA MET A 60 -11.51 18.43 -12.39
C MET A 60 -10.82 18.03 -11.09
N LEU A 61 -9.59 17.58 -11.21
CA LEU A 61 -8.78 17.04 -10.12
C LEU A 61 -7.52 17.90 -9.95
N GLN A 62 -7.08 18.07 -8.71
CA GLN A 62 -5.79 18.68 -8.36
C GLN A 62 -4.88 17.66 -7.70
N ARG A 63 -3.58 17.80 -7.92
CA ARG A 63 -2.59 16.97 -7.24
C ARG A 63 -2.36 17.47 -5.81
N VAL A 64 -2.34 16.55 -4.87
CA VAL A 64 -2.00 16.81 -3.47
C VAL A 64 -0.88 15.87 -3.06
N SER A 65 0.11 16.41 -2.35
CA SER A 65 1.19 15.65 -1.75
C SER A 65 0.71 15.01 -0.44
N ILE A 66 1.19 13.81 -0.18
CA ILE A 66 1.11 13.14 1.12
C ILE A 66 2.55 13.10 1.63
N ASP A 67 2.85 13.90 2.64
CA ASP A 67 4.20 14.14 3.08
C ASP A 67 4.61 13.21 4.23
N ASP A 68 5.90 12.87 4.25
CA ASP A 68 6.56 12.27 5.40
C ASP A 68 7.29 13.39 6.16
N PRO A 69 6.91 13.70 7.40
CA PRO A 69 7.58 14.74 8.19
C PRO A 69 8.97 14.35 8.70
N GLY A 70 9.45 13.16 8.35
CA GLY A 70 10.73 12.61 8.81
C GLY A 70 10.58 11.33 9.64
N VAL A 71 9.48 10.62 9.50
CA VAL A 71 9.32 9.28 10.10
C VAL A 71 10.28 8.29 9.44
N ILE A 72 10.40 8.36 8.13
CA ILE A 72 11.36 7.63 7.30
C ILE A 72 12.34 8.63 6.71
N ALA A 73 11.82 9.64 5.96
CA ALA A 73 12.62 10.71 5.37
C ALA A 73 11.74 11.94 5.13
N ALA A 74 12.19 13.13 5.56
CA ALA A 74 11.45 14.38 5.41
C ALA A 74 11.34 14.79 3.92
N MET A 75 10.33 14.23 3.24
CA MET A 75 10.02 14.48 1.83
C MET A 75 8.59 14.04 1.49
N PRO A 76 8.07 14.41 0.30
CA PRO A 76 6.84 13.84 -0.21
C PRO A 76 6.93 12.30 -0.29
N ALA A 77 6.02 11.58 0.38
CA ALA A 77 5.97 10.12 0.35
C ALA A 77 5.18 9.60 -0.86
N MET A 78 4.09 10.28 -1.19
CA MET A 78 3.26 9.95 -2.35
C MET A 78 2.46 11.15 -2.81
N SER A 79 1.81 11.04 -3.97
CA SER A 79 0.84 12.02 -4.46
C SER A 79 -0.48 11.35 -4.79
N VAL A 80 -1.56 12.14 -4.73
CA VAL A 80 -2.91 11.71 -5.06
C VAL A 80 -3.65 12.84 -5.77
N LEU A 81 -4.55 12.51 -6.68
CA LEU A 81 -5.47 13.47 -7.30
C LEU A 81 -6.79 13.48 -6.52
N VAL A 82 -7.20 14.66 -6.10
CA VAL A 82 -8.47 14.88 -5.41
C VAL A 82 -9.30 15.94 -6.16
N PRO A 83 -10.61 16.00 -5.98
CA PRO A 83 -11.42 17.06 -6.59
C PRO A 83 -10.87 18.44 -6.29
N MET A 84 -10.98 19.34 -7.28
CA MET A 84 -10.48 20.70 -7.17
C MET A 84 -11.05 21.39 -5.92
N GLY A 85 -10.17 22.07 -5.17
CA GLY A 85 -10.50 22.79 -3.94
C GLY A 85 -10.55 21.94 -2.67
N TRP A 86 -10.41 20.61 -2.76
CA TRP A 86 -10.31 19.78 -1.56
C TRP A 86 -8.94 19.98 -0.89
N ARG A 87 -8.92 19.81 0.43
CA ARG A 87 -7.71 20.01 1.24
C ARG A 87 -7.26 18.72 1.85
N GLY A 88 -6.01 18.33 1.59
CA GLY A 88 -5.35 17.18 2.22
C GLY A 88 -4.85 17.52 3.61
N MET A 89 -4.97 16.57 4.53
CA MET A 89 -4.41 16.61 5.89
C MET A 89 -3.89 15.22 6.27
N GLY A 90 -2.88 15.19 7.15
CA GLY A 90 -2.20 13.96 7.53
C GLY A 90 -0.97 13.67 6.67
N GLY A 91 -0.46 12.45 6.75
CA GLY A 91 0.76 12.05 6.07
C GLY A 91 1.29 10.72 6.56
N VAL A 92 2.61 10.53 6.51
CA VAL A 92 3.27 9.39 7.14
C VAL A 92 3.38 9.66 8.64
N VAL A 93 2.92 8.70 9.44
CA VAL A 93 2.91 8.77 10.90
C VAL A 93 3.71 7.63 11.50
N ALA A 94 4.39 7.90 12.62
CA ALA A 94 5.02 6.85 13.41
C ALA A 94 3.95 6.04 14.15
N THR A 95 4.06 4.74 14.12
CA THR A 95 3.19 3.83 14.87
C THR A 95 3.94 3.23 16.06
N SER A 96 3.25 3.03 17.16
CA SER A 96 3.76 2.33 18.33
C SER A 96 3.03 1.00 18.47
N GLY A 97 3.73 -0.08 18.27
CA GLY A 97 3.13 -1.41 18.45
C GLY A 97 4.10 -2.53 18.09
N THR A 98 3.98 -3.65 18.77
CA THR A 98 4.81 -4.83 18.52
C THR A 98 4.33 -5.63 17.30
N CYS A 99 3.15 -5.30 16.78
CA CYS A 99 2.48 -6.04 15.71
C CYS A 99 2.32 -5.24 14.41
N SER A 100 2.65 -3.97 14.41
CA SER A 100 2.56 -3.11 13.21
C SER A 100 3.94 -2.68 12.73
N GLU A 101 4.01 -2.25 11.49
CA GLU A 101 5.17 -1.49 11.00
C GLU A 101 5.32 -0.21 11.86
N PRO A 102 6.53 0.33 12.04
CA PRO A 102 6.76 1.53 12.85
C PRO A 102 6.24 2.80 12.18
N TYR A 103 5.68 2.70 11.03
CA TYR A 103 5.10 3.79 10.25
C TYR A 103 3.80 3.34 9.59
N ALA A 104 2.94 4.29 9.33
CA ALA A 104 1.73 4.11 8.54
C ALA A 104 1.42 5.38 7.77
N VAL A 105 0.56 5.29 6.77
CA VAL A 105 -0.05 6.45 6.12
C VAL A 105 -1.42 6.66 6.75
N ASP A 106 -1.62 7.83 7.31
CA ASP A 106 -2.91 8.30 7.84
C ASP A 106 -3.20 9.66 7.21
N TRP A 107 -4.06 9.66 6.21
CA TRP A 107 -4.30 10.82 5.39
C TRP A 107 -5.76 10.94 4.96
N GLN A 108 -6.23 12.18 4.86
CA GLN A 108 -7.58 12.49 4.44
C GLN A 108 -7.58 13.76 3.58
N ALA A 109 -8.41 13.80 2.54
CA ALA A 109 -8.80 15.03 1.88
C ALA A 109 -10.29 15.31 2.09
N THR A 110 -10.60 16.60 2.30
CA THR A 110 -11.96 17.04 2.64
C THR A 110 -12.40 18.13 1.69
N SER A 111 -13.67 18.07 1.28
CA SER A 111 -14.34 19.11 0.47
C SER A 111 -14.35 20.47 1.17
N PRO A 112 -14.48 21.59 0.43
CA PRO A 112 -14.50 22.92 1.03
C PRO A 112 -15.61 23.16 2.06
N ASP A 113 -16.74 22.44 1.92
CA ASP A 113 -17.86 22.49 2.85
C ASP A 113 -17.73 21.50 4.04
N GLY A 114 -16.66 20.68 4.05
CA GLY A 114 -16.36 19.71 5.10
C GLY A 114 -17.27 18.48 5.11
N ARG A 115 -18.20 18.35 4.13
CA ARG A 115 -19.23 17.31 4.15
C ARG A 115 -18.83 16.04 3.42
N SER A 116 -17.89 16.14 2.49
CA SER A 116 -17.36 15.00 1.74
C SER A 116 -15.87 14.82 2.00
N SER A 117 -15.40 13.58 2.01
CA SER A 117 -13.98 13.28 2.19
C SER A 117 -13.57 11.97 1.55
N VAL A 118 -12.26 11.85 1.30
CA VAL A 118 -11.59 10.59 0.99
C VAL A 118 -10.48 10.38 2.02
N SER A 119 -10.20 9.13 2.36
CA SER A 119 -9.22 8.79 3.40
C SER A 119 -8.38 7.60 3.00
N ILE A 120 -7.11 7.61 3.40
CA ILE A 120 -6.21 6.47 3.41
C ILE A 120 -5.94 6.16 4.87
N PHE A 121 -6.25 4.93 5.29
CA PHE A 121 -6.09 4.52 6.68
C PHE A 121 -4.76 3.81 6.93
N PRO A 122 -4.26 3.89 8.17
CA PRO A 122 -3.15 3.09 8.62
C PRO A 122 -3.34 1.59 8.34
N THR A 123 -2.21 0.92 8.07
CA THR A 123 -2.20 -0.54 8.01
C THR A 123 -2.57 -1.11 9.38
N GLU A 124 -3.57 -1.98 9.43
CA GLU A 124 -3.96 -2.72 10.62
C GLU A 124 -3.46 -4.17 10.54
N VAL A 125 -3.00 -4.68 11.68
CA VAL A 125 -2.62 -6.09 11.84
C VAL A 125 -3.44 -6.69 12.96
N TRP A 126 -4.06 -7.82 12.67
CA TRP A 126 -4.80 -8.59 13.66
C TRP A 126 -4.27 -10.01 13.77
N ALA A 127 -4.47 -10.61 14.92
CA ALA A 127 -4.04 -11.98 15.14
C ALA A 127 -4.96 -12.69 16.13
N SER A 128 -5.03 -14.01 15.98
CA SER A 128 -5.63 -14.92 16.94
C SER A 128 -4.77 -16.16 17.13
N SER A 129 -4.72 -16.70 18.34
CA SER A 129 -4.02 -17.93 18.66
C SER A 129 -4.69 -18.63 19.82
N ASN A 130 -4.73 -19.97 19.77
CA ASN A 130 -5.19 -20.78 20.90
C ASN A 130 -4.06 -21.19 21.85
N THR A 131 -2.84 -20.68 21.64
CA THR A 131 -1.67 -21.11 22.42
C THR A 131 -1.10 -20.06 23.38
N THR A 132 -1.06 -18.80 22.98
CA THR A 132 -0.47 -17.71 23.77
C THR A 132 -1.05 -16.35 23.36
N GLY A 133 -0.85 -15.34 24.21
CA GLY A 133 -1.19 -13.95 23.87
C GLY A 133 -0.47 -13.46 22.63
N ILE A 134 -1.16 -12.74 21.77
CA ILE A 134 -0.76 -12.26 20.46
C ILE A 134 -0.11 -10.87 20.49
N GLY A 135 0.42 -10.50 21.61
CA GLY A 135 1.31 -9.36 21.90
C GLY A 135 1.12 -8.12 21.01
N GLY A 136 0.14 -7.27 21.32
CA GLY A 136 0.00 -5.95 20.70
C GLY A 136 -0.74 -5.89 19.34
N CYS A 137 -1.12 -7.03 18.76
CA CYS A 137 -2.01 -7.07 17.61
C CYS A 137 -3.47 -6.84 18.01
N ILE A 138 -4.31 -6.41 17.08
CA ILE A 138 -5.76 -6.39 17.28
C ILE A 138 -6.22 -7.84 17.46
N PRO A 139 -6.86 -8.19 18.60
CA PRO A 139 -7.35 -9.55 18.81
C PRO A 139 -8.61 -9.78 17.96
N ALA A 140 -8.45 -10.42 16.81
CA ALA A 140 -9.54 -10.72 15.90
C ALA A 140 -9.28 -11.99 15.08
N THR A 141 -10.37 -12.58 14.58
CA THR A 141 -10.36 -13.83 13.81
C THR A 141 -10.83 -13.61 12.38
N PHE A 142 -10.67 -12.39 11.82
CA PHE A 142 -11.09 -12.12 10.44
C PHE A 142 -10.42 -13.09 9.48
N SER A 143 -11.22 -13.68 8.62
CA SER A 143 -10.80 -14.63 7.59
C SER A 143 -11.08 -14.13 6.16
N SER A 144 -11.68 -12.95 6.03
CA SER A 144 -12.01 -12.33 4.75
C SER A 144 -11.96 -10.81 4.82
N ALA A 145 -11.81 -10.18 3.64
CA ALA A 145 -11.91 -8.74 3.48
C ALA A 145 -13.28 -8.22 3.96
N ARG A 146 -14.33 -9.01 3.71
CA ARG A 146 -15.69 -8.67 4.13
C ARG A 146 -15.81 -8.56 5.65
N GLU A 147 -15.36 -9.59 6.38
CA GLU A 147 -15.42 -9.59 7.85
C GLU A 147 -14.63 -8.41 8.44
N TYR A 148 -13.45 -8.14 7.88
CA TYR A 148 -12.65 -7.00 8.30
C TYR A 148 -13.38 -5.68 8.06
N LEU A 149 -13.89 -5.44 6.83
CA LEU A 149 -14.55 -4.19 6.46
C LEU A 149 -15.82 -3.94 7.28
N GLU A 150 -16.66 -4.94 7.46
CA GLU A 150 -17.86 -4.84 8.28
C GLU A 150 -17.52 -4.46 9.73
N ALA A 151 -16.49 -5.09 10.31
CA ALA A 151 -16.03 -4.76 11.66
C ALA A 151 -15.36 -3.38 11.74
N HIS A 152 -14.59 -2.99 10.72
CA HIS A 152 -13.93 -1.68 10.66
C HIS A 152 -14.96 -0.56 10.58
N VAL A 153 -15.97 -0.69 9.71
CA VAL A 153 -17.08 0.27 9.60
C VAL A 153 -17.85 0.37 10.92
N GLN A 154 -18.19 -0.76 11.55
CA GLN A 154 -18.94 -0.74 12.81
C GLN A 154 -18.16 -0.12 13.99
N ARG A 155 -16.84 -0.27 14.02
CA ARG A 155 -15.99 0.40 15.03
C ARG A 155 -16.00 1.92 14.88
N ARG A 156 -16.07 2.41 13.63
CA ARG A 156 -16.03 3.85 13.31
C ARG A 156 -17.41 4.51 13.34
N PHE A 157 -18.40 3.78 12.93
CA PHE A 157 -19.78 4.22 12.79
C PHE A 157 -20.72 3.14 13.39
N PRO A 158 -20.94 3.17 14.72
CA PRO A 158 -21.74 2.14 15.38
C PRO A 158 -23.18 2.05 14.86
N ASP A 159 -23.71 3.12 14.30
CA ASP A 159 -25.06 3.19 13.68
C ASP A 159 -25.06 2.83 12.19
N ALA A 160 -23.90 2.47 11.63
CA ALA A 160 -23.81 2.18 10.20
C ALA A 160 -24.60 0.93 9.82
N ARG A 161 -25.29 1.04 8.70
CA ARG A 161 -25.96 -0.08 8.04
C ARG A 161 -25.25 -0.40 6.74
N ILE A 162 -24.65 -1.58 6.65
CA ILE A 162 -24.09 -2.10 5.42
C ILE A 162 -25.20 -2.26 4.39
N ILE A 163 -25.01 -1.71 3.20
CA ILE A 163 -25.94 -1.76 2.08
C ILE A 163 -25.53 -2.87 1.13
N GLU A 164 -24.25 -2.93 0.79
CA GLU A 164 -23.72 -3.84 -0.21
C GLU A 164 -22.27 -4.17 0.10
N TYR A 165 -21.85 -5.39 -0.19
CA TYR A 165 -20.47 -5.80 -0.30
C TYR A 165 -20.18 -6.23 -1.74
N ARG A 166 -19.02 -5.84 -2.25
CA ARG A 166 -18.51 -6.21 -3.58
C ARG A 166 -17.11 -6.77 -3.49
N ASP A 167 -16.88 -7.91 -4.13
CA ASP A 167 -15.53 -8.38 -4.39
C ASP A 167 -14.84 -7.43 -5.38
N ARG A 168 -13.60 -7.08 -5.10
CA ARG A 168 -12.81 -6.16 -5.92
C ARG A 168 -11.52 -6.83 -6.39
N PRO A 169 -11.60 -7.75 -7.37
CA PRO A 169 -10.42 -8.45 -7.90
C PRO A 169 -9.39 -7.50 -8.53
N ASP A 170 -9.79 -6.29 -8.88
CA ASP A 170 -8.95 -5.21 -9.39
C ASP A 170 -8.14 -4.48 -8.29
N TYR A 171 -8.51 -4.65 -7.00
CA TYR A 171 -7.74 -4.06 -5.91
C TYR A 171 -6.46 -4.86 -5.66
N ALA A 172 -5.35 -4.12 -5.55
CA ALA A 172 -4.04 -4.62 -5.13
C ALA A 172 -3.68 -6.03 -5.65
N LYS A 173 -3.52 -6.18 -6.96
CA LYS A 173 -2.99 -7.41 -7.57
C LYS A 173 -1.67 -7.83 -6.93
N SER A 174 -0.85 -6.86 -6.52
CA SER A 174 0.39 -7.08 -5.77
C SER A 174 0.19 -7.84 -4.44
N ALA A 175 -0.92 -7.64 -3.73
CA ALA A 175 -1.21 -8.41 -2.52
C ALA A 175 -1.43 -9.89 -2.84
N ALA A 176 -2.11 -10.19 -3.96
CA ALA A 176 -2.29 -11.56 -4.42
C ALA A 176 -0.97 -12.20 -4.84
N GLU A 177 -0.13 -11.49 -5.56
CA GLU A 177 1.21 -11.95 -5.96
C GLU A 177 2.12 -12.16 -4.76
N TYR A 178 2.08 -11.27 -3.77
CA TYR A 178 2.78 -11.43 -2.51
C TYR A 178 2.30 -12.68 -1.75
N ALA A 179 0.99 -12.85 -1.60
CA ALA A 179 0.42 -14.02 -0.94
C ALA A 179 0.84 -15.32 -1.65
N GLN A 180 0.81 -15.35 -2.98
CA GLN A 180 1.21 -16.50 -3.77
C GLN A 180 2.70 -16.83 -3.58
N ARG A 181 3.60 -15.86 -3.66
CA ARG A 181 5.04 -16.05 -3.42
C ARG A 181 5.31 -16.55 -2.00
N THR A 182 4.65 -15.96 -1.01
CA THR A 182 4.79 -16.37 0.39
C THR A 182 4.26 -17.77 0.62
N GLN A 183 3.14 -18.16 -0.02
CA GLN A 183 2.60 -19.50 0.03
C GLN A 183 3.57 -20.51 -0.57
N GLN A 184 4.18 -20.22 -1.72
CA GLN A 184 5.18 -21.08 -2.35
C GLN A 184 6.39 -21.29 -1.45
N MET A 185 6.89 -20.21 -0.83
CA MET A 185 8.00 -20.29 0.12
C MET A 185 7.63 -21.11 1.36
N ALA A 186 6.47 -20.88 1.96
CA ALA A 186 5.99 -21.67 3.09
C ALA A 186 5.88 -23.15 2.76
N SER A 187 5.35 -23.47 1.58
CA SER A 187 5.23 -24.86 1.10
C SER A 187 6.59 -25.52 0.87
N SER A 188 7.57 -24.80 0.28
CA SER A 188 8.92 -25.33 0.06
C SER A 188 9.68 -25.61 1.36
N MET A 189 9.35 -24.87 2.44
CA MET A 189 9.91 -25.06 3.77
C MET A 189 9.14 -26.09 4.61
N GLY A 190 8.10 -26.71 4.06
CA GLY A 190 7.25 -27.68 4.78
C GLY A 190 6.44 -27.04 5.92
N LEU A 191 6.24 -25.73 5.90
CA LEU A 191 5.42 -25.06 6.89
C LEU A 191 3.94 -25.34 6.61
N GLY A 192 3.22 -25.89 7.57
CA GLY A 192 1.77 -26.11 7.51
C GLY A 192 1.00 -24.80 7.61
N MET A 193 1.30 -23.86 6.72
CA MET A 193 0.71 -22.51 6.68
C MET A 193 0.02 -22.26 5.35
N ARG A 194 -1.17 -21.71 5.40
CA ARG A 194 -1.92 -21.22 4.24
C ARG A 194 -1.83 -19.69 4.20
N VAL A 195 -1.40 -19.15 3.05
CA VAL A 195 -1.34 -17.70 2.80
C VAL A 195 -2.24 -17.37 1.62
N TYR A 196 -3.10 -16.40 1.79
CA TYR A 196 -3.98 -15.91 0.72
C TYR A 196 -4.26 -14.42 0.87
N ALA A 197 -4.63 -13.78 -0.23
CA ALA A 197 -5.12 -12.40 -0.25
C ALA A 197 -6.62 -12.39 -0.52
N ASP A 198 -7.30 -11.45 0.11
CA ASP A 198 -8.70 -11.17 -0.15
C ASP A 198 -8.94 -9.67 -0.27
N ARG A 199 -9.96 -9.26 -1.02
CA ARG A 199 -10.17 -7.88 -1.43
C ARG A 199 -11.64 -7.60 -1.61
N GLY A 200 -12.06 -6.46 -1.11
CA GLY A 200 -13.47 -6.09 -1.24
C GLY A 200 -13.74 -4.63 -0.93
N GLU A 201 -14.96 -4.28 -1.11
CA GLU A 201 -15.52 -2.96 -0.88
C GLU A 201 -16.89 -3.08 -0.24
N VAL A 202 -17.18 -2.23 0.73
CA VAL A 202 -18.51 -2.09 1.33
C VAL A 202 -19.08 -0.71 1.06
N LEU A 203 -20.34 -0.67 0.68
CA LEU A 203 -21.17 0.54 0.67
C LEU A 203 -22.06 0.52 1.92
N PHE A 204 -22.12 1.62 2.64
CA PHE A 204 -22.91 1.71 3.86
C PHE A 204 -23.57 3.08 4.04
N ALA A 205 -24.60 3.12 4.85
CA ALA A 205 -25.28 4.32 5.29
C ALA A 205 -25.05 4.52 6.78
N TYR A 206 -24.84 5.76 7.20
CA TYR A 206 -24.71 6.15 8.59
C TYR A 206 -25.24 7.57 8.81
N SER A 207 -25.30 8.02 10.05
CA SER A 207 -25.71 9.37 10.39
C SER A 207 -24.55 10.18 10.94
N ARG A 208 -24.43 11.44 10.53
CA ARG A 208 -23.45 12.38 11.07
C ARG A 208 -24.15 13.71 11.32
N ASP A 209 -24.15 14.16 12.58
CA ASP A 209 -24.81 15.41 13.00
C ASP A 209 -26.30 15.50 12.55
N GLY A 210 -27.00 14.36 12.58
CA GLY A 210 -28.39 14.25 12.14
C GLY A 210 -28.60 14.22 10.63
N ALA A 211 -27.55 14.32 9.84
CA ALA A 211 -27.65 14.21 8.37
C ALA A 211 -27.34 12.77 7.92
N GLY A 212 -28.12 12.28 6.95
CA GLY A 212 -27.85 11.00 6.28
C GLY A 212 -26.59 11.08 5.44
N MET A 213 -25.72 10.09 5.62
CA MET A 213 -24.44 9.97 4.94
C MET A 213 -24.32 8.64 4.22
N ARG A 214 -23.51 8.62 3.17
CA ARG A 214 -23.03 7.40 2.50
C ARG A 214 -21.53 7.28 2.69
N GLY A 215 -21.07 6.08 3.00
CA GLY A 215 -19.66 5.72 3.02
C GLY A 215 -19.40 4.56 2.09
N MET A 216 -18.20 4.56 1.51
CA MET A 216 -17.63 3.45 0.76
C MET A 216 -16.24 3.19 1.30
N GLU A 217 -15.97 1.98 1.75
CA GLU A 217 -14.64 1.56 2.20
C GLU A 217 -14.19 0.33 1.43
N GLY A 218 -12.95 0.37 0.96
CA GLY A 218 -12.32 -0.74 0.25
C GLY A 218 -11.02 -1.16 0.92
N VAL A 219 -10.73 -2.45 0.91
CA VAL A 219 -9.50 -3.02 1.48
C VAL A 219 -8.91 -4.08 0.58
N SER A 220 -7.60 -4.18 0.63
CA SER A 220 -6.85 -5.37 0.25
C SER A 220 -6.13 -5.89 1.48
N ALA A 221 -6.25 -7.18 1.78
CA ALA A 221 -5.67 -7.80 2.96
C ALA A 221 -5.00 -9.13 2.62
N VAL A 222 -3.98 -9.49 3.41
CA VAL A 222 -3.29 -10.79 3.33
C VAL A 222 -3.48 -11.53 4.63
N PHE A 223 -3.80 -12.81 4.52
CA PHE A 223 -4.10 -13.70 5.62
C PHE A 223 -3.08 -14.82 5.69
N PHE A 224 -2.66 -15.14 6.91
CA PHE A 224 -1.73 -16.22 7.26
C PHE A 224 -2.42 -17.11 8.27
N VAL A 225 -2.68 -18.35 7.91
CA VAL A 225 -3.36 -19.31 8.79
C VAL A 225 -2.48 -20.54 8.92
N SER A 226 -2.14 -20.91 10.14
CA SER A 226 -1.40 -22.14 10.42
C SER A 226 -2.17 -23.04 11.37
N GLU A 227 -2.07 -24.32 11.09
CA GLU A 227 -2.59 -25.38 11.97
C GLU A 227 -1.50 -26.45 12.10
N LEU A 228 -1.02 -26.64 13.31
CA LEU A 228 0.04 -27.58 13.63
C LEU A 228 -0.49 -28.66 14.57
N ALA A 229 -0.15 -29.93 14.31
CA ALA A 229 -0.45 -30.98 15.27
C ALA A 229 0.15 -30.65 16.64
N ASN A 230 -0.61 -30.81 17.70
CA ASN A 230 -0.11 -30.59 19.05
C ASN A 230 0.79 -31.78 19.46
N PRO A 231 2.12 -31.59 19.58
CA PRO A 231 3.04 -32.70 19.91
C PRO A 231 2.84 -33.26 21.31
N MET A 232 2.09 -32.58 22.15
CA MET A 232 1.76 -33.04 23.52
C MET A 232 0.40 -33.74 23.59
N GLY A 233 -0.25 -33.97 22.47
CA GLY A 233 -1.63 -34.45 22.39
C GLY A 233 -2.64 -33.33 22.70
N GLY A 234 -3.87 -33.53 22.25
CA GLY A 234 -4.94 -32.52 22.39
C GLY A 234 -5.26 -31.79 21.07
N PRO A 235 -6.03 -30.70 21.14
CA PRO A 235 -6.43 -29.98 19.95
C PRO A 235 -5.23 -29.38 19.19
N PRO A 236 -5.30 -29.28 17.86
CA PRO A 236 -4.26 -28.65 17.06
C PRO A 236 -3.95 -27.22 17.51
N LEU A 237 -2.69 -26.82 17.41
CA LEU A 237 -2.24 -25.46 17.63
C LEU A 237 -2.65 -24.62 16.41
N ARG A 238 -3.53 -23.66 16.61
CA ARG A 238 -4.03 -22.79 15.54
C ARG A 238 -3.56 -21.37 15.77
N SER A 239 -3.06 -20.75 14.71
CA SER A 239 -2.83 -19.31 14.68
C SER A 239 -3.32 -18.73 13.35
N ALA A 240 -3.90 -17.55 13.43
CA ALA A 240 -4.29 -16.77 12.27
C ALA A 240 -3.81 -15.34 12.47
N THR A 241 -3.20 -14.77 11.43
CA THR A 241 -2.78 -13.38 11.39
C THR A 241 -3.26 -12.80 10.08
N GLY A 242 -3.70 -11.55 10.09
CA GLY A 242 -4.02 -10.83 8.88
C GLY A 242 -3.48 -9.42 8.94
N THR A 243 -3.24 -8.85 7.79
CA THR A 243 -2.78 -7.47 7.63
C THR A 243 -3.47 -6.80 6.45
N THR A 244 -3.87 -5.54 6.61
CA THR A 244 -4.28 -4.73 5.47
C THR A 244 -3.05 -4.29 4.69
N VAL A 245 -3.16 -4.30 3.36
CA VAL A 245 -2.13 -3.78 2.45
C VAL A 245 -2.45 -2.33 2.07
N GLY A 246 -3.71 -1.96 2.14
CA GLY A 246 -4.22 -0.60 1.94
C GLY A 246 -5.71 -0.58 2.21
N THR A 247 -6.16 0.43 2.95
CA THR A 247 -7.57 0.71 3.20
C THR A 247 -7.86 2.13 2.74
N PHE A 248 -8.83 2.25 1.84
CA PHE A 248 -9.26 3.51 1.26
C PHE A 248 -10.75 3.69 1.53
N ALA A 249 -11.16 4.90 1.87
CA ALA A 249 -12.57 5.20 2.08
C ALA A 249 -12.97 6.54 1.46
N ALA A 250 -14.26 6.67 1.20
CA ALA A 250 -14.88 7.91 0.79
C ALA A 250 -16.23 8.08 1.50
N TYR A 251 -16.54 9.32 1.84
CA TYR A 251 -17.73 9.69 2.55
C TYR A 251 -18.35 10.92 1.92
N ALA A 252 -19.69 10.94 1.80
CA ALA A 252 -20.44 12.09 1.32
C ALA A 252 -21.85 12.09 1.88
N PRO A 253 -22.59 13.22 1.84
CA PRO A 253 -24.03 13.23 2.10
C PRO A 253 -24.77 12.25 1.21
N ASP A 254 -25.90 11.74 1.69
CA ASP A 254 -26.75 10.80 0.93
C ASP A 254 -27.06 11.37 -0.46
N GLY A 255 -26.89 10.53 -1.48
CA GLY A 255 -27.08 10.91 -2.90
C GLY A 255 -25.91 11.72 -3.52
N GLN A 256 -24.86 12.05 -2.76
CA GLN A 256 -23.71 12.83 -3.26
C GLN A 256 -22.41 12.03 -3.38
N LEU A 257 -22.38 10.79 -2.90
CA LEU A 257 -21.22 9.92 -3.10
C LEU A 257 -21.10 9.54 -4.58
N ASN A 258 -20.06 10.02 -5.24
CA ASN A 258 -19.78 9.75 -6.64
C ASN A 258 -18.69 8.66 -6.78
N PRO A 259 -19.04 7.44 -7.19
CA PRO A 259 -18.08 6.35 -7.33
C PRO A 259 -16.96 6.63 -8.34
N ASP A 260 -17.24 7.38 -9.40
CA ASP A 260 -16.22 7.71 -10.42
C ASP A 260 -15.11 8.59 -9.83
N ILE A 261 -15.47 9.58 -8.99
CA ILE A 261 -14.52 10.42 -8.26
C ILE A 261 -13.68 9.57 -7.31
N VAL A 262 -14.35 8.70 -6.56
CA VAL A 262 -13.68 7.83 -5.59
C VAL A 262 -12.66 6.94 -6.28
N GLU A 263 -13.04 6.33 -7.38
CA GLU A 263 -12.17 5.43 -8.13
C GLU A 263 -11.01 6.18 -8.82
N ALA A 264 -11.27 7.33 -9.44
CA ALA A 264 -10.23 8.17 -10.03
C ALA A 264 -9.21 8.62 -8.98
N THR A 265 -9.67 9.02 -7.78
CA THR A 265 -8.79 9.39 -6.67
C THR A 265 -7.95 8.19 -6.21
N ARG A 266 -8.58 7.05 -5.95
CA ARG A 266 -7.89 5.82 -5.49
C ARG A 266 -6.80 5.38 -6.48
N ARG A 267 -7.10 5.35 -7.77
CA ARG A 267 -6.16 4.93 -8.82
C ARG A 267 -5.01 5.90 -9.03
N SER A 268 -5.21 7.17 -8.65
CA SER A 268 -4.21 8.21 -8.80
C SER A 268 -3.14 8.23 -7.71
N ILE A 269 -3.25 7.37 -6.70
CA ILE A 269 -2.26 7.28 -5.62
C ILE A 269 -0.95 6.72 -6.19
N VAL A 270 0.10 7.57 -6.20
CA VAL A 270 1.42 7.21 -6.73
C VAL A 270 2.48 7.48 -5.66
N PRO A 271 3.21 6.45 -5.23
CA PRO A 271 4.33 6.62 -4.33
C PRO A 271 5.47 7.40 -4.99
N ASN A 272 6.19 8.17 -4.19
CA ASN A 272 7.41 8.85 -4.62
C ASN A 272 8.58 7.86 -4.66
N GLY A 273 9.24 7.71 -5.81
CA GLY A 273 10.35 6.79 -5.99
C GLY A 273 11.50 6.99 -5.01
N PRO A 274 12.05 8.21 -4.81
CA PRO A 274 13.05 8.50 -3.79
C PRO A 274 12.63 8.11 -2.37
N TRP A 275 11.38 8.35 -1.98
CA TRP A 275 10.87 7.95 -0.67
C TRP A 275 10.80 6.42 -0.53
N LEU A 276 10.34 5.71 -1.57
CA LEU A 276 10.35 4.25 -1.59
C LEU A 276 11.75 3.66 -1.41
N GLN A 277 12.78 4.28 -2.01
CA GLN A 277 14.16 3.85 -1.82
C GLN A 277 14.59 3.94 -0.36
N GLN A 278 14.24 5.04 0.33
CA GLN A 278 14.53 5.18 1.77
C GLN A 278 13.76 4.15 2.60
N LEU A 279 12.51 3.91 2.25
CA LEU A 279 11.69 2.90 2.90
C LEU A 279 12.29 1.50 2.77
N PHE A 280 12.71 1.10 1.56
CA PHE A 280 13.35 -0.21 1.34
C PHE A 280 14.68 -0.33 2.07
N ALA A 281 15.52 0.71 2.07
CA ALA A 281 16.77 0.73 2.82
C ALA A 281 16.53 0.55 4.34
N LEU A 282 15.51 1.20 4.89
CA LEU A 282 15.11 1.03 6.29
C LEU A 282 14.64 -0.41 6.57
N GLN A 283 13.84 -0.99 5.69
CA GLN A 283 13.37 -2.38 5.84
C GLN A 283 14.53 -3.39 5.78
N GLU A 284 15.46 -3.21 4.86
CA GLU A 284 16.66 -4.03 4.76
C GLU A 284 17.51 -3.96 6.02
N GLN A 285 17.77 -2.75 6.52
CA GLN A 285 18.51 -2.54 7.77
C GLN A 285 17.85 -3.24 8.96
N ARG A 286 16.53 -3.12 9.08
CA ARG A 286 15.76 -3.78 10.15
C ARG A 286 15.80 -5.31 10.01
N GLY A 287 15.70 -5.82 8.79
CA GLY A 287 15.86 -7.25 8.50
C GLY A 287 17.25 -7.76 8.93
N ALA A 288 18.31 -7.03 8.63
CA ALA A 288 19.66 -7.35 9.03
C ALA A 288 19.82 -7.39 10.57
N VAL A 289 19.29 -6.37 11.28
CA VAL A 289 19.31 -6.32 12.76
C VAL A 289 18.51 -7.49 13.37
N ALA A 290 17.34 -7.80 12.84
CA ALA A 290 16.55 -8.94 13.30
C ALA A 290 17.28 -10.27 13.08
N ALA A 291 17.93 -10.46 11.93
CA ALA A 291 18.71 -11.64 11.62
C ALA A 291 19.93 -11.76 12.56
N GLN A 292 20.62 -10.64 12.85
CA GLN A 292 21.71 -10.61 13.82
C GLN A 292 21.23 -10.99 15.21
N GLY A 293 20.15 -10.39 15.71
CA GLY A 293 19.60 -10.71 17.04
C GLY A 293 19.14 -12.17 17.15
N THR A 294 18.71 -12.78 16.03
CA THR A 294 18.37 -14.21 16.01
C THR A 294 19.64 -15.07 16.09
N ARG A 295 20.72 -14.70 15.38
CA ARG A 295 22.02 -15.40 15.45
C ARG A 295 22.64 -15.31 16.83
N GLU A 296 22.59 -14.12 17.47
CA GLU A 296 23.11 -13.90 18.82
C GLU A 296 22.34 -14.74 19.85
N ARG A 297 20.99 -14.76 19.77
CA ARG A 297 20.17 -15.63 20.64
C ARG A 297 20.45 -17.10 20.42
N ALA A 298 20.63 -17.53 19.19
CA ALA A 298 21.02 -18.90 18.87
C ALA A 298 22.42 -19.24 19.44
N ALA A 299 23.40 -18.32 19.33
CA ALA A 299 24.72 -18.48 19.89
C ALA A 299 24.69 -18.57 21.44
N ILE A 300 23.87 -17.76 22.11
CA ILE A 300 23.68 -17.83 23.57
C ILE A 300 23.05 -19.16 23.98
N ILE A 301 22.05 -19.64 23.24
CA ILE A 301 21.42 -20.95 23.48
C ILE A 301 22.41 -22.08 23.29
N VAL A 302 23.25 -22.02 22.23
CA VAL A 302 24.28 -23.00 21.96
C VAL A 302 25.39 -22.95 23.02
N ALA A 303 25.82 -21.76 23.46
CA ALA A 303 26.81 -21.59 24.53
C ALA A 303 26.28 -22.09 25.88
N GLY A 304 24.99 -21.79 26.19
CA GLY A 304 24.32 -22.29 27.40
C GLY A 304 24.10 -23.81 27.35
N GLY A 305 23.84 -24.37 26.16
CA GLY A 305 23.69 -25.81 25.94
C GLY A 305 25.03 -26.58 25.93
N ALA A 306 26.12 -25.93 25.49
CA ALA A 306 27.46 -26.52 25.46
C ALA A 306 28.03 -26.84 26.84
N ALA A 307 27.54 -26.12 27.87
CA ALA A 307 27.87 -26.44 29.27
C ALA A 307 27.15 -27.72 29.76
N ALA A 308 26.07 -28.14 29.08
CA ALA A 308 25.25 -29.27 29.51
C ALA A 308 25.45 -30.57 28.72
N THR A 309 25.95 -30.51 27.47
CA THR A 309 26.03 -31.75 26.65
C THR A 309 27.10 -31.73 25.57
N LYS A 310 28.31 -32.15 25.94
CA LYS A 310 29.43 -32.36 25.00
C LYS A 310 29.23 -33.56 24.05
N SER A 311 28.19 -34.37 24.24
CA SER A 311 27.96 -35.62 23.48
C SER A 311 26.91 -35.50 22.35
N ASN A 312 26.13 -34.43 22.28
CA ASN A 312 25.10 -34.31 21.23
C ASN A 312 25.50 -33.45 20.02
N ILE A 313 26.63 -32.77 20.07
CA ILE A 313 27.07 -31.83 19.00
C ILE A 313 27.59 -32.59 17.77
N GLU A 314 28.20 -33.74 17.93
CA GLU A 314 28.73 -34.54 16.82
C GLU A 314 27.64 -35.20 15.95
N SER A 315 26.43 -35.40 16.48
CA SER A 315 25.31 -35.93 15.70
C SER A 315 24.58 -34.85 14.90
N PHE A 316 24.62 -33.61 15.36
CA PHE A 316 23.96 -32.48 14.67
C PHE A 316 24.79 -31.93 13.51
N GLN A 317 26.13 -31.98 13.60
CA GLN A 317 27.01 -31.55 12.51
C GLN A 317 26.99 -32.48 11.30
N ARG A 318 26.57 -33.74 11.47
CA ARG A 318 26.42 -34.72 10.37
C ARG A 318 25.09 -34.61 9.61
N ALA A 319 24.10 -33.92 10.17
CA ALA A 319 22.76 -33.79 9.57
C ALA A 319 22.55 -32.48 8.79
N SER A 320 23.42 -31.48 8.92
CA SER A 320 23.31 -30.18 8.27
C SER A 320 24.39 -29.97 7.20
N GLY A 321 24.32 -30.76 6.12
CA GLY A 321 25.08 -30.50 4.90
C GLY A 321 24.55 -29.25 4.20
N PHE A 322 24.98 -28.07 4.62
CA PHE A 322 24.74 -26.84 3.90
C PHE A 322 25.93 -26.54 3.01
N ASP A 323 25.87 -26.96 1.76
CA ASP A 323 26.81 -26.55 0.74
C ASP A 323 26.52 -25.13 0.28
N ARG A 324 27.59 -24.34 0.30
CA ARG A 324 27.64 -22.93 -0.04
C ARG A 324 27.51 -22.76 -1.54
N ALA A 325 26.32 -22.40 -2.02
CA ALA A 325 26.16 -22.00 -3.41
C ALA A 325 26.69 -20.57 -3.60
N THR A 326 27.75 -20.46 -4.38
CA THR A 326 28.32 -19.19 -4.83
C THR A 326 27.39 -18.49 -5.81
N SER A 327 27.06 -17.24 -5.50
CA SER A 327 26.32 -16.37 -6.41
C SER A 327 27.23 -15.91 -7.55
N GLY A 328 26.87 -16.31 -8.76
CA GLY A 328 27.49 -15.79 -9.99
C GLY A 328 26.99 -14.39 -10.31
N THR A 329 27.91 -13.45 -10.40
CA THR A 329 27.68 -12.11 -10.94
C THR A 329 27.58 -12.17 -12.46
N GLY A 330 26.37 -11.98 -13.00
CA GLY A 330 26.14 -11.73 -14.42
C GLY A 330 26.05 -10.23 -14.69
N SER A 331 27.06 -9.70 -15.34
CA SER A 331 27.06 -8.35 -15.92
C SER A 331 26.22 -8.36 -17.20
N SER A 332 25.20 -7.50 -17.30
CA SER A 332 24.52 -7.21 -18.55
C SER A 332 24.72 -5.76 -18.97
N GLU A 333 25.26 -5.60 -20.16
CA GLU A 333 25.51 -4.33 -20.84
C GLU A 333 24.20 -3.59 -21.14
N SER A 334 24.24 -2.26 -20.97
CA SER A 334 23.13 -1.35 -21.26
C SER A 334 23.14 -0.91 -22.72
N TYR A 335 21.96 -0.97 -23.37
CA TYR A 335 21.69 -0.33 -24.65
C TYR A 335 20.71 0.83 -24.50
N PRO A 336 20.88 1.96 -25.22
CA PRO A 336 19.96 3.08 -25.16
C PRO A 336 18.81 2.88 -26.16
N GLY A 337 17.63 2.74 -25.63
CA GLY A 337 16.35 2.60 -26.31
C GLY A 337 15.38 1.92 -25.37
N GLU A 338 14.20 2.52 -25.16
CA GLU A 338 13.18 1.90 -24.31
C GLU A 338 12.92 0.48 -24.86
N ALA A 339 13.40 -0.53 -24.16
CA ALA A 339 13.32 -1.91 -24.60
C ALA A 339 11.85 -2.29 -24.78
N THR A 340 11.57 -3.08 -25.81
CA THR A 340 10.20 -3.58 -26.08
C THR A 340 9.58 -4.23 -24.84
N ASP A 341 10.40 -4.85 -24.00
CA ASP A 341 9.98 -5.48 -22.76
C ASP A 341 9.51 -4.45 -21.71
N ASP A 342 10.18 -3.31 -21.57
CA ASP A 342 9.78 -2.26 -20.62
C ASP A 342 8.44 -1.65 -21.01
N ARG A 343 8.17 -1.50 -22.31
CA ARG A 343 6.90 -1.02 -22.83
C ARG A 343 5.77 -2.03 -22.58
N ILE A 344 6.03 -3.32 -22.78
CA ILE A 344 5.07 -4.40 -22.51
C ILE A 344 4.78 -4.45 -21.01
N GLN A 345 5.80 -4.35 -20.17
CA GLN A 345 5.67 -4.37 -18.72
C GLN A 345 4.90 -3.14 -18.22
N ARG A 346 5.20 -1.94 -18.74
CA ARG A 346 4.45 -0.72 -18.42
C ARG A 346 2.98 -0.86 -18.77
N ARG A 347 2.64 -1.29 -19.99
CA ARG A 347 1.24 -1.52 -20.41
C ARG A 347 0.51 -2.55 -19.54
N SER A 348 1.20 -3.61 -19.14
CA SER A 348 0.63 -4.60 -18.23
C SER A 348 0.32 -3.99 -16.86
N LEU A 349 1.21 -3.15 -16.32
CA LEU A 349 1.00 -2.44 -15.06
C LEU A 349 -0.11 -1.39 -15.17
N GLU A 350 -0.18 -0.66 -16.28
CA GLU A 350 -1.26 0.30 -16.56
C GLU A 350 -2.63 -0.39 -16.60
N ALA A 351 -2.72 -1.50 -17.33
CA ALA A 351 -3.96 -2.30 -17.41
C ALA A 351 -4.38 -2.88 -16.05
N ILE A 352 -3.40 -3.28 -15.22
CA ILE A 352 -3.64 -3.82 -13.88
C ILE A 352 -4.19 -2.73 -12.94
N ARG A 353 -3.68 -1.49 -13.06
CA ARG A 353 -4.08 -0.35 -12.23
C ARG A 353 -5.33 0.35 -12.74
N GLY A 354 -5.73 0.07 -13.97
CA GLY A 354 -6.82 0.79 -14.64
C GLY A 354 -6.45 2.25 -14.91
N VAL A 355 -5.20 2.51 -15.31
CA VAL A 355 -4.70 3.85 -15.63
C VAL A 355 -4.07 3.85 -17.01
N ASP A 356 -4.07 5.02 -17.64
CA ASP A 356 -3.28 5.34 -18.82
C ASP A 356 -2.19 6.34 -18.46
N THR A 357 -1.03 6.24 -19.10
CA THR A 357 0.04 7.21 -18.89
C THR A 357 -0.04 8.31 -19.95
N TYR A 358 -0.07 9.54 -19.47
CA TYR A 358 -0.06 10.75 -20.29
C TYR A 358 1.22 11.54 -20.04
N MET A 359 1.70 12.25 -21.06
CA MET A 359 2.79 13.21 -20.90
C MET A 359 2.20 14.54 -20.41
N ASP A 360 2.63 15.01 -19.25
CA ASP A 360 2.28 16.34 -18.77
C ASP A 360 3.04 17.39 -19.57
N PRO A 361 2.37 18.28 -20.30
CA PRO A 361 3.02 19.25 -21.18
C PRO A 361 3.77 20.36 -20.45
N VAL A 362 3.54 20.53 -19.15
CA VAL A 362 4.17 21.57 -18.31
C VAL A 362 5.45 21.04 -17.66
N SER A 363 5.37 19.90 -17.00
CA SER A 363 6.52 19.29 -16.31
C SER A 363 7.35 18.38 -17.20
N ASN A 364 6.85 18.01 -18.38
CA ASN A 364 7.42 17.00 -19.28
C ASN A 364 7.68 15.66 -18.58
N THR A 365 6.82 15.31 -17.62
CA THR A 365 6.89 14.06 -16.86
C THR A 365 5.66 13.20 -17.16
N PRO A 366 5.78 11.86 -17.11
CA PRO A 366 4.64 10.97 -17.25
C PRO A 366 3.71 11.06 -16.04
N VAL A 367 2.40 11.12 -16.28
CA VAL A 367 1.34 11.13 -15.27
C VAL A 367 0.36 10.00 -15.56
N GLN A 368 0.04 9.22 -14.54
CA GLN A 368 -0.96 8.17 -14.61
C GLN A 368 -2.34 8.71 -14.25
N LEU A 369 -3.30 8.54 -15.14
CA LEU A 369 -4.68 9.01 -15.00
C LEU A 369 -5.65 7.86 -15.27
N ASP A 370 -6.86 7.92 -14.71
CA ASP A 370 -7.86 6.87 -14.86
C ASP A 370 -8.21 6.64 -16.34
N HIS A 371 -8.02 5.40 -16.82
CA HIS A 371 -8.20 5.01 -18.21
C HIS A 371 -9.65 5.12 -18.71
N THR A 372 -10.64 5.17 -17.80
CA THR A 372 -12.07 5.22 -18.17
C THR A 372 -12.48 6.52 -18.84
N TYR A 373 -11.65 7.55 -18.73
CA TYR A 373 -11.95 8.87 -19.29
C TYR A 373 -11.45 9.07 -20.72
N GLY A 374 -10.39 8.42 -21.14
CA GLY A 374 -9.87 8.46 -22.50
C GLY A 374 -9.30 9.81 -22.96
N ASN A 375 -9.67 10.92 -22.35
CA ASN A 375 -9.16 12.26 -22.68
C ASN A 375 -8.74 12.98 -21.40
N ALA A 376 -7.56 13.60 -21.47
CA ALA A 376 -6.98 14.32 -20.34
C ALA A 376 -6.44 15.70 -20.77
N TRP A 377 -6.59 16.68 -19.91
CA TRP A 377 -6.12 18.05 -20.10
C TRP A 377 -5.35 18.50 -18.87
N ARG A 378 -4.22 19.15 -19.06
CA ARG A 378 -3.44 19.81 -18.02
C ARG A 378 -3.93 21.24 -17.89
N VAL A 379 -4.40 21.64 -16.72
CA VAL A 379 -4.81 23.03 -16.47
C VAL A 379 -3.56 23.90 -16.41
N ASN A 380 -3.54 24.98 -17.17
CA ASN A 380 -2.40 25.87 -17.21
C ASN A 380 -2.26 26.61 -15.86
N ASN A 381 -1.01 26.83 -15.44
CA ASN A 381 -0.67 27.52 -14.19
C ASN A 381 -1.15 26.87 -12.88
N GLN A 382 -1.67 25.64 -12.92
CA GLN A 382 -2.07 24.90 -11.73
C GLN A 382 -1.70 23.42 -11.88
N ASP A 383 -1.34 22.73 -10.79
CA ASP A 383 -1.12 21.28 -10.83
C ASP A 383 -2.46 20.53 -10.76
N ALA A 384 -3.25 20.71 -11.83
CA ALA A 384 -4.58 20.16 -11.93
C ALA A 384 -4.86 19.60 -13.32
N TYR A 385 -5.78 18.66 -13.39
CA TYR A 385 -6.12 17.89 -14.58
C TYR A 385 -7.63 17.86 -14.78
N ILE A 386 -8.06 17.87 -16.03
CA ILE A 386 -9.44 17.59 -16.41
C ILE A 386 -9.46 16.26 -17.14
N LEU A 387 -10.25 15.33 -16.66
CA LEU A 387 -10.51 14.04 -17.29
C LEU A 387 -11.92 14.04 -17.85
N THR A 388 -12.11 13.54 -19.07
CA THR A 388 -13.43 13.49 -19.69
C THR A 388 -13.58 12.31 -20.64
N LYS A 389 -14.80 11.78 -20.73
CA LYS A 389 -15.19 10.75 -21.72
C LYS A 389 -15.53 11.38 -23.08
N ASN A 390 -15.74 12.70 -23.12
CA ASN A 390 -16.12 13.42 -24.33
C ASN A 390 -14.89 13.80 -25.17
N PRO A 391 -14.68 13.23 -26.36
CA PRO A 391 -13.53 13.57 -27.20
C PRO A 391 -13.57 15.00 -27.77
N ASN A 392 -14.75 15.64 -27.79
CA ASN A 392 -14.97 16.99 -28.28
C ASN A 392 -14.99 18.04 -27.16
N PHE A 393 -14.63 17.65 -25.94
CA PHE A 393 -14.57 18.56 -24.80
C PHE A 393 -13.54 19.67 -25.05
N ASN A 394 -13.97 20.93 -24.83
CA ASN A 394 -13.10 22.09 -24.95
C ASN A 394 -13.13 22.90 -23.65
N PRO A 395 -12.06 22.89 -22.85
CA PRO A 395 -11.98 23.62 -21.57
C PRO A 395 -12.25 25.12 -21.72
N GLY A 396 -11.87 25.71 -22.85
CA GLY A 396 -12.07 27.15 -23.12
C GLY A 396 -13.53 27.60 -23.07
N GLN A 397 -14.49 26.73 -23.38
CA GLN A 397 -15.92 27.01 -23.27
C GLN A 397 -16.37 27.22 -21.82
N TYR A 398 -15.58 26.76 -20.86
CA TYR A 398 -15.82 26.87 -19.41
C TYR A 398 -14.89 27.90 -18.75
N GLY A 399 -14.21 28.72 -19.56
CA GLY A 399 -13.26 29.72 -19.07
C GLY A 399 -12.00 29.14 -18.46
N ILE A 400 -11.64 27.89 -18.83
CA ILE A 400 -10.47 27.19 -18.31
C ILE A 400 -9.40 27.16 -19.40
N GLU A 401 -8.23 27.70 -19.09
CA GLU A 401 -7.05 27.54 -19.91
C GLU A 401 -6.39 26.20 -19.59
N ALA A 402 -6.39 25.29 -20.55
CA ALA A 402 -5.81 23.96 -20.39
C ALA A 402 -5.21 23.44 -21.71
N THR A 403 -4.20 22.62 -21.59
CA THR A 403 -3.51 21.98 -22.71
C THR A 403 -3.87 20.49 -22.74
N GLN A 404 -4.30 19.99 -23.90
CA GLN A 404 -4.59 18.58 -24.07
C GLN A 404 -3.32 17.75 -23.89
N MET A 405 -3.42 16.69 -23.08
CA MET A 405 -2.32 15.79 -22.81
C MET A 405 -2.27 14.67 -23.83
N LYS A 406 -1.06 14.26 -24.17
CA LYS A 406 -0.82 13.16 -25.12
C LYS A 406 -0.61 11.87 -24.35
N GLN A 407 -1.42 10.87 -24.68
CA GLN A 407 -1.22 9.51 -24.13
C GLN A 407 0.08 8.91 -24.70
N ILE A 408 0.88 8.32 -23.82
CA ILE A 408 2.10 7.60 -24.17
C ILE A 408 1.70 6.15 -24.51
N ARG A 409 1.82 5.78 -25.78
CA ARG A 409 1.45 4.45 -26.27
C ARG A 409 2.67 3.55 -26.47
#